data_d0d5911d8236d2a14a241d6d099a2cab
#
_entry.id   d0d5911d8236d2a14a241d6d099a2cab
#
_cell.length_a   1.000
_cell.length_b   1.000
_cell.length_c   1.000
_cell.angle_alpha   90.00
_cell.angle_beta   90.00
_cell.angle_gamma   90.00
#
_symmetry.space_group_name_H-M   'P 1'
#
loop_
_entity.id
_entity.type
_entity.pdbx_description
1 polymer ?
#
loop_
_entity_poly.entity_id
_entity_poly.type
_entity_poly.pdbx_seq_one_letter_code
_entity_poly.pdbx_strand_id
1 'polypeptide(L)'
;MAIFNKDMVELASKNTLWQKEVYRDPKVQIVLMNIPAGEEIGMETHPADQTTFVVEGNAHVVIDGHATTAGPNHLVVVPKGAQHNIINKGSGQLKLFSVYAPPAEPAGVAFKTKAEAEAAEEGFVSRAAKKVKGLVGS
;
A
#
# COMPACT_ATOMS: atom_id res chain seq x y z
N MET A 1 -0.16 -17.45 -21.16
CA MET A 1 -0.11 -16.35 -20.15
C MET A 1 -1.23 -15.36 -20.43
N ALA A 2 -2.03 -15.06 -19.44
CA ALA A 2 -3.08 -14.03 -19.57
C ALA A 2 -2.46 -12.64 -19.50
N ILE A 3 -2.93 -11.76 -20.35
CA ILE A 3 -2.50 -10.35 -20.33
C ILE A 3 -3.31 -9.63 -19.25
N PHE A 4 -2.62 -8.89 -18.37
CA PHE A 4 -3.28 -7.98 -17.47
C PHE A 4 -3.57 -6.68 -18.22
N ASN A 5 -4.84 -6.41 -18.45
CA ASN A 5 -5.31 -5.20 -19.11
C ASN A 5 -6.67 -4.84 -18.49
N LYS A 6 -6.67 -3.88 -17.58
CA LYS A 6 -7.85 -3.53 -16.79
C LYS A 6 -8.04 -2.02 -16.74
N ASP A 7 -9.30 -1.62 -16.65
CA ASP A 7 -9.66 -0.24 -16.31
C ASP A 7 -9.36 -0.05 -14.81
N MET A 8 -8.24 0.58 -14.50
CA MET A 8 -7.79 0.76 -13.11
C MET A 8 -8.66 1.72 -12.31
N VAL A 9 -9.26 2.70 -12.98
CA VAL A 9 -10.20 3.60 -12.31
C VAL A 9 -11.43 2.83 -11.85
N GLU A 10 -11.96 1.97 -12.70
CA GLU A 10 -13.10 1.11 -12.35
C GLU A 10 -12.73 0.15 -11.19
N LEU A 11 -11.61 -0.55 -11.30
CA LEU A 11 -11.17 -1.47 -10.26
C LEU A 11 -11.01 -0.79 -8.91
N ALA A 12 -10.31 0.34 -8.89
CA ALA A 12 -10.04 1.05 -7.64
C ALA A 12 -11.32 1.68 -7.06
N SER A 13 -12.19 2.24 -7.91
CA SER A 13 -13.44 2.85 -7.43
C SER A 13 -14.41 1.82 -6.83
N LYS A 14 -14.39 0.60 -7.32
CA LYS A 14 -15.22 -0.49 -6.80
C LYS A 14 -14.61 -1.22 -5.61
N ASN A 15 -13.32 -1.02 -5.37
CA ASN A 15 -12.64 -1.71 -4.28
C ASN A 15 -13.10 -1.18 -2.91
N THR A 16 -13.51 -2.07 -2.03
CA THR A 16 -13.88 -1.77 -0.65
C THR A 16 -12.87 -2.29 0.37
N LEU A 17 -11.86 -3.04 -0.10
CA LEU A 17 -10.86 -3.63 0.78
C LEU A 17 -9.77 -2.61 1.12
N TRP A 18 -9.26 -2.70 2.35
CA TRP A 18 -8.12 -1.90 2.77
C TRP A 18 -6.95 -2.08 1.81
N GLN A 19 -6.65 -3.32 1.43
CA GLN A 19 -5.51 -3.64 0.58
C GLN A 19 -5.80 -4.90 -0.22
N LYS A 20 -5.57 -4.85 -1.54
CA LYS A 20 -5.80 -5.99 -2.42
C LYS A 20 -4.82 -6.00 -3.58
N GLU A 21 -4.00 -7.05 -3.68
CA GLU A 21 -3.16 -7.27 -4.84
C GLU A 21 -4.02 -7.69 -6.03
N VAL A 22 -3.84 -7.04 -7.17
CA VAL A 22 -4.56 -7.40 -8.41
C VAL A 22 -3.62 -7.89 -9.51
N TYR A 23 -2.32 -7.65 -9.37
CA TYR A 23 -1.31 -8.15 -10.31
C TYR A 23 0.02 -8.33 -9.60
N ARG A 24 0.74 -9.36 -9.99
CA ARG A 24 2.10 -9.60 -9.52
C ARG A 24 2.90 -10.40 -10.53
N ASP A 25 4.12 -9.95 -10.80
CA ASP A 25 5.16 -10.72 -11.47
C ASP A 25 6.49 -10.40 -10.77
N PRO A 26 7.63 -10.99 -11.17
CA PRO A 26 8.90 -10.72 -10.47
C PRO A 26 9.37 -9.26 -10.47
N LYS A 27 8.83 -8.42 -11.34
CA LYS A 27 9.30 -7.05 -11.52
C LYS A 27 8.30 -5.99 -11.07
N VAL A 28 7.00 -6.32 -11.04
CA VAL A 28 5.92 -5.34 -10.81
C VAL A 28 4.82 -5.95 -9.98
N GLN A 29 4.26 -5.15 -9.08
CA GLN A 29 3.08 -5.49 -8.28
C GLN A 29 2.10 -4.33 -8.30
N ILE A 30 0.82 -4.62 -8.45
CA ILE A 30 -0.26 -3.62 -8.41
C ILE A 30 -1.20 -3.94 -7.25
N VAL A 31 -1.41 -2.96 -6.38
CA VAL A 31 -2.23 -3.10 -5.18
C VAL A 31 -3.26 -1.98 -5.12
N LEU A 32 -4.52 -2.36 -4.90
CA LEU A 32 -5.61 -1.43 -4.64
C LEU A 32 -5.69 -1.16 -3.14
N MET A 33 -6.05 0.08 -2.77
CA MET A 33 -6.35 0.43 -1.39
C MET A 33 -7.59 1.30 -1.29
N ASN A 34 -8.36 1.08 -0.23
CA ASN A 34 -9.47 1.93 0.19
C ASN A 34 -9.20 2.35 1.64
N ILE A 35 -8.90 3.63 1.83
CA ILE A 35 -8.55 4.18 3.15
C ILE A 35 -9.75 4.97 3.66
N PRO A 36 -10.41 4.49 4.73
CA PRO A 36 -11.54 5.21 5.32
C PRO A 36 -11.16 6.60 5.82
N ALA A 37 -12.15 7.48 5.94
CA ALA A 37 -11.95 8.84 6.44
C ALA A 37 -11.28 8.82 7.82
N GLY A 38 -10.26 9.65 7.99
CA GLY A 38 -9.52 9.78 9.24
C GLY A 38 -8.43 8.74 9.45
N GLU A 39 -8.32 7.74 8.59
CA GLU A 39 -7.27 6.72 8.70
C GLU A 39 -6.05 7.05 7.86
N GLU A 40 -4.95 6.39 8.16
CA GLU A 40 -3.68 6.53 7.44
C GLU A 40 -3.02 5.18 7.29
N ILE A 41 -2.13 5.06 6.30
CA ILE A 41 -1.34 3.86 6.10
C ILE A 41 -0.34 3.70 7.25
N GLY A 42 0.29 4.77 7.67
CA GLY A 42 1.40 4.81 8.61
C GLY A 42 2.72 5.03 7.88
N MET A 43 3.72 5.49 8.62
CA MET A 43 5.03 5.76 8.04
C MET A 43 5.70 4.46 7.61
N GLU A 44 6.12 4.40 6.35
CA GLU A 44 6.70 3.20 5.75
C GLU A 44 7.92 3.55 4.89
N THR A 45 8.76 2.55 4.66
CA THR A 45 9.78 2.55 3.61
C THR A 45 9.68 1.24 2.85
N HIS A 46 9.94 1.25 1.55
CA HIS A 46 9.93 0.05 0.73
C HIS A 46 11.22 -0.07 -0.08
N PRO A 47 11.74 -1.29 -0.29
CA PRO A 47 12.89 -1.53 -1.18
C PRO A 47 12.43 -1.59 -2.64
N ALA A 48 11.62 -0.64 -3.05
CA ALA A 48 11.01 -0.56 -4.36
C ALA A 48 10.63 0.87 -4.70
N ASP A 49 10.61 1.20 -5.97
CA ASP A 49 9.96 2.42 -6.43
C ASP A 49 8.46 2.21 -6.38
N GLN A 50 7.74 3.21 -5.87
CA GLN A 50 6.29 3.17 -5.74
C GLN A 50 5.68 4.34 -6.48
N THR A 51 4.70 4.07 -7.33
CA THR A 51 3.85 5.11 -7.90
C THR A 51 2.43 4.88 -7.42
N THR A 52 1.80 5.94 -6.90
CA THR A 52 0.44 5.86 -6.35
C THR A 52 -0.46 6.81 -7.11
N PHE A 53 -1.55 6.28 -7.65
CA PHE A 53 -2.54 7.03 -8.41
C PHE A 53 -3.82 7.14 -7.59
N VAL A 54 -4.27 8.38 -7.33
CA VAL A 54 -5.50 8.65 -6.58
C VAL A 54 -6.68 8.63 -7.53
N VAL A 55 -7.68 7.79 -7.22
CA VAL A 55 -8.89 7.65 -8.02
C VAL A 55 -10.05 8.47 -7.43
N GLU A 56 -10.22 8.41 -6.11
CA GLU A 56 -11.31 9.08 -5.41
C GLU A 56 -10.81 9.59 -4.07
N GLY A 57 -11.26 10.77 -3.67
CA GLY A 57 -10.87 11.39 -2.41
C GLY A 57 -9.60 12.22 -2.54
N ASN A 58 -9.07 12.65 -1.41
CA ASN A 58 -7.87 13.47 -1.34
C ASN A 58 -6.87 12.86 -0.36
N ALA A 59 -5.66 12.66 -0.83
CA ALA A 59 -4.57 12.12 -0.04
C ALA A 59 -3.66 13.24 0.48
N HIS A 60 -3.38 13.21 1.77
CA HIS A 60 -2.28 13.99 2.35
C HIS A 60 -1.06 13.07 2.33
N VAL A 61 -0.06 13.43 1.56
CA VAL A 61 1.12 12.59 1.32
C VAL A 61 2.34 13.26 1.93
N VAL A 62 3.10 12.50 2.71
CA VAL A 62 4.37 12.96 3.29
C VAL A 62 5.48 12.06 2.74
N ILE A 63 6.50 12.66 2.16
CA ILE A 63 7.67 11.94 1.61
C ILE A 63 8.92 12.64 2.13
N ASP A 64 9.74 11.92 2.90
CA ASP A 64 10.97 12.44 3.51
C ASP A 64 10.76 13.81 4.18
N GLY A 65 9.68 13.93 4.95
CA GLY A 65 9.34 15.14 5.69
C GLY A 65 8.66 16.23 4.87
N HIS A 66 8.48 16.05 3.57
CA HIS A 66 7.79 17.03 2.70
C HIS A 66 6.35 16.58 2.48
N ALA A 67 5.41 17.49 2.74
CA ALA A 67 3.98 17.23 2.60
C ALA A 67 3.43 17.79 1.29
N THR A 68 2.52 17.04 0.67
CA THR A 68 1.76 17.48 -0.48
C THR A 68 0.35 16.89 -0.43
N THR A 69 -0.55 17.42 -1.22
CA THR A 69 -1.92 16.90 -1.33
C THR A 69 -2.13 16.40 -2.76
N ALA A 70 -2.70 15.20 -2.89
CA ALA A 70 -3.02 14.59 -4.17
C ALA A 70 -4.50 14.30 -4.24
N GLY A 71 -5.19 14.90 -5.20
CA GLY A 71 -6.60 14.66 -5.50
C GLY A 71 -6.79 13.64 -6.62
N PRO A 72 -8.04 13.42 -7.06
CA PRO A 72 -8.32 12.48 -8.15
C PRO A 72 -7.48 12.75 -9.39
N ASN A 73 -7.00 11.67 -10.01
CA ASN A 73 -6.14 11.67 -11.19
C ASN A 73 -4.70 12.16 -10.95
N HIS A 74 -4.30 12.37 -9.71
CA HIS A 74 -2.92 12.70 -9.39
C HIS A 74 -2.10 11.44 -9.24
N LEU A 75 -0.88 11.47 -9.75
CA LEU A 75 0.12 10.43 -9.60
C LEU A 75 1.22 10.94 -8.67
N VAL A 76 1.52 10.17 -7.63
CA VAL A 76 2.59 10.47 -6.67
C VAL A 76 3.69 9.44 -6.86
N VAL A 77 4.94 9.90 -6.98
CA VAL A 77 6.09 9.00 -7.06
C VAL A 77 6.80 8.99 -5.72
N VAL A 78 6.96 7.81 -5.14
CA VAL A 78 7.72 7.59 -3.92
C VAL A 78 8.98 6.82 -4.31
N PRO A 79 10.15 7.47 -4.30
CA PRO A 79 11.40 6.79 -4.65
C PRO A 79 11.74 5.67 -3.68
N LYS A 80 12.44 4.66 -4.18
CA LYS A 80 12.91 3.53 -3.37
C LYS A 80 13.62 4.04 -2.11
N GLY A 81 13.22 3.51 -0.95
CA GLY A 81 13.82 3.85 0.34
C GLY A 81 13.34 5.13 0.98
N ALA A 82 12.54 5.94 0.30
CA ALA A 82 12.01 7.16 0.88
C ALA A 82 10.98 6.86 1.99
N GLN A 83 11.10 7.54 3.10
CA GLN A 83 10.15 7.43 4.21
C GLN A 83 8.87 8.17 3.81
N HIS A 84 7.72 7.50 3.87
CA HIS A 84 6.47 8.10 3.39
C HIS A 84 5.25 7.64 4.17
N ASN A 85 4.19 8.44 4.10
CA ASN A 85 2.89 8.13 4.66
C ASN A 85 1.79 8.72 3.77
N ILE A 86 0.67 8.04 3.71
CA ILE A 86 -0.53 8.49 3.02
C ILE A 86 -1.66 8.54 4.04
N ILE A 87 -2.27 9.71 4.18
CA ILE A 87 -3.27 9.99 5.20
C ILE A 87 -4.55 10.47 4.53
N ASN A 88 -5.68 9.91 4.93
CA ASN A 88 -6.99 10.40 4.51
C ASN A 88 -7.53 11.39 5.54
N LYS A 89 -7.30 12.69 5.31
CA LYS A 89 -7.81 13.77 6.16
C LYS A 89 -9.20 14.24 5.74
N GLY A 90 -9.76 13.69 4.68
CA GLY A 90 -11.09 14.05 4.18
C GLY A 90 -12.21 13.35 4.94
N SER A 91 -13.43 13.62 4.54
CA SER A 91 -14.65 13.04 5.13
C SER A 91 -15.16 11.81 4.38
N GLY A 92 -14.67 11.56 3.18
CA GLY A 92 -15.04 10.42 2.35
C GLY A 92 -13.94 9.37 2.29
N GLN A 93 -14.19 8.34 1.49
CA GLN A 93 -13.20 7.29 1.23
C GLN A 93 -12.08 7.82 0.35
N LEU A 94 -10.87 7.33 0.57
CA LEU A 94 -9.74 7.57 -0.31
C LEU A 94 -9.44 6.25 -1.04
N LYS A 95 -9.62 6.26 -2.34
CA LYS A 95 -9.41 5.09 -3.18
C LYS A 95 -8.25 5.34 -4.13
N LEU A 96 -7.31 4.42 -4.14
CA LEU A 96 -6.09 4.56 -4.92
C LEU A 96 -5.58 3.19 -5.36
N PHE A 97 -4.64 3.20 -6.27
CA PHE A 97 -3.82 2.02 -6.53
C PHE A 97 -2.35 2.42 -6.56
N SER A 98 -1.50 1.49 -6.16
CA SER A 98 -0.06 1.66 -6.19
C SER A 98 0.59 0.61 -7.06
N VAL A 99 1.66 1.01 -7.75
CA VAL A 99 2.52 0.12 -8.53
C VAL A 99 3.88 0.10 -7.85
N TYR A 100 4.32 -1.09 -7.47
CA TYR A 100 5.63 -1.31 -6.86
C TYR A 100 6.55 -2.01 -7.84
N ALA A 101 7.77 -1.52 -7.99
CA ALA A 101 8.79 -2.12 -8.84
C ALA A 101 10.13 -2.17 -8.08
N PRO A 102 10.59 -3.34 -7.64
CA PRO A 102 9.93 -4.66 -7.65
C PRO A 102 8.80 -4.78 -6.63
N PRO A 103 8.10 -5.93 -6.57
CA PRO A 103 7.06 -6.13 -5.55
C PRO A 103 7.55 -5.86 -4.13
N ALA A 104 6.76 -5.13 -3.35
CA ALA A 104 7.13 -4.70 -1.99
C ALA A 104 6.16 -5.21 -0.92
N GLU A 105 4.93 -5.53 -1.29
CA GLU A 105 3.95 -6.06 -0.36
C GLU A 105 3.91 -7.59 -0.43
N PRO A 106 3.44 -8.28 0.64
CA PRO A 106 3.31 -9.74 0.61
C PRO A 106 2.44 -10.21 -0.55
N ALA A 107 2.82 -11.36 -1.14
CA ALA A 107 2.10 -11.93 -2.28
C ALA A 107 0.66 -12.27 -1.92
N GLY A 108 -0.28 -11.88 -2.80
CA GLY A 108 -1.68 -12.22 -2.65
C GLY A 108 -2.40 -11.51 -1.52
N VAL A 109 -1.89 -10.37 -1.05
CA VAL A 109 -2.55 -9.63 0.05
C VAL A 109 -4.00 -9.32 -0.30
N ALA A 110 -4.88 -9.54 0.67
CA ALA A 110 -6.30 -9.20 0.58
C ALA A 110 -6.81 -8.98 2.00
N PHE A 111 -6.70 -7.75 2.49
CA PHE A 111 -7.13 -7.38 3.83
C PHE A 111 -8.37 -6.49 3.76
N LYS A 112 -9.39 -6.82 4.53
CA LYS A 112 -10.62 -6.03 4.59
C LYS A 112 -10.40 -4.71 5.32
N THR A 113 -9.55 -4.72 6.35
CA THR A 113 -9.33 -3.59 7.25
C THR A 113 -7.85 -3.38 7.52
N LYS A 114 -7.51 -2.17 7.97
CA LYS A 114 -6.17 -1.87 8.46
C LYS A 114 -5.78 -2.80 9.62
N ALA A 115 -6.71 -3.09 10.52
CA ALA A 115 -6.46 -3.97 11.66
C ALA A 115 -6.03 -5.37 11.21
N GLU A 116 -6.65 -5.92 10.17
CA GLU A 116 -6.22 -7.21 9.60
C GLU A 116 -4.81 -7.16 9.05
N ALA A 117 -4.48 -6.08 8.34
CA ALA A 117 -3.14 -5.88 7.76
C ALA A 117 -2.07 -5.78 8.87
N GLU A 118 -2.35 -4.98 9.90
CA GLU A 118 -1.45 -4.83 11.05
C GLU A 118 -1.27 -6.14 11.83
N ALA A 119 -2.34 -6.90 12.03
CA ALA A 119 -2.29 -8.19 12.71
C ALA A 119 -1.41 -9.19 11.93
N ALA A 120 -1.50 -9.21 10.61
CA ALA A 120 -0.67 -10.05 9.76
C ALA A 120 0.80 -9.65 9.82
N GLU A 121 1.10 -8.35 9.85
CA GLU A 121 2.45 -7.82 9.99
C GLU A 121 3.05 -8.15 11.35
N GLU A 122 2.30 -7.94 12.43
CA GLU A 122 2.72 -8.31 13.78
C GLU A 122 3.00 -9.81 13.89
N GLY A 123 2.14 -10.64 13.32
CA GLY A 123 2.35 -12.10 13.26
C GLY A 123 3.63 -12.47 12.55
N PHE A 124 3.94 -11.81 11.45
CA PHE A 124 5.19 -12.01 10.70
C PHE A 124 6.40 -11.60 11.54
N VAL A 125 6.38 -10.42 12.14
CA VAL A 125 7.47 -9.90 12.99
C VAL A 125 7.67 -10.80 14.19
N SER A 126 6.62 -11.25 14.86
CA SER A 126 6.71 -12.16 15.99
C SER A 126 7.35 -13.49 15.61
N ARG A 127 6.97 -14.07 14.47
CA ARG A 127 7.56 -15.31 13.98
C ARG A 127 9.05 -15.13 13.62
N ALA A 128 9.40 -14.03 12.99
CA ALA A 128 10.80 -13.71 12.67
C ALA A 128 11.65 -13.56 13.94
N ALA A 129 11.14 -12.88 14.97
CA ALA A 129 11.80 -12.71 16.24
C ALA A 129 12.03 -14.06 16.96
N LYS A 130 11.04 -14.94 16.95
CA LYS A 130 11.17 -16.29 17.51
C LYS A 130 12.23 -17.11 16.79
N LYS A 131 12.28 -17.00 15.46
CA LYS A 131 13.28 -17.69 14.65
C LYS A 131 14.70 -17.22 14.97
N VAL A 132 14.89 -15.92 15.13
CA VAL A 132 16.20 -15.35 15.50
C VAL A 132 16.58 -15.80 16.90
N LYS A 133 15.68 -15.80 17.86
CA LYS A 133 15.93 -16.31 19.21
C LYS A 133 16.35 -17.78 19.20
N GLY A 134 15.68 -18.60 18.38
CA GLY A 134 16.02 -20.00 18.22
C GLY A 134 17.43 -20.21 17.68
N LEU A 135 17.92 -19.30 16.84
CA LEU A 135 19.27 -19.38 16.27
C LEU A 135 20.36 -18.89 17.23
N VAL A 136 20.03 -17.93 18.08
CA VAL A 136 21.00 -17.25 18.96
C VAL A 136 20.94 -17.72 20.40
N GLY A 137 19.75 -18.11 20.87
CA GLY A 137 19.49 -18.46 22.27
C GLY A 137 19.57 -19.93 22.61
N SER A 138 19.93 -20.75 21.66
CA SER A 138 20.07 -22.20 21.87
C SER A 138 21.27 -22.56 22.67
#